data_ced0944e122be4985634b7adf3341273
#
_entry.id   ced0944e122be4985634b7adf3341273
#
_cell.length_a   1.000
_cell.length_b   1.000
_cell.length_c   1.000
_cell.angle_alpha   90.00
_cell.angle_beta   90.00
_cell.angle_gamma   90.00
#
_symmetry.space_group_name_H-M   'P 1'
#
loop_
_entity.id
_entity.type
_entity.pdbx_description
1 polymer ?
#
loop_
_entity_poly.entity_id
_entity_poly.type
_entity_poly.pdbx_seq_one_letter_code
_entity_poly.pdbx_strand_id
1 'polypeptide(L)'
;RHLRGNDDFHEVPWDEALEIASNEIKRIKDKYGNSSIYGGSYGWSSAGKFHHAQTQLQRFLNSIGGYVGAFGSYSTAAAQVIIPHVLGMNFLQLIFNFQNTWPTIQENTKNILMFGGINPNNSKVSMGGSTRHENDAWFKKFNDKNINLINISPQKVDAPSGSSWLPIIPGSDTAFM
;
A
#
# COMPACT_ATOMS: atom_id res chain seq x y z
N ARG A 1 -25.45 -16.41 -15.08
CA ARG A 1 -24.02 -16.70 -15.37
C ARG A 1 -23.71 -16.72 -16.88
N HIS A 2 -24.64 -17.20 -17.73
CA HIS A 2 -24.44 -17.26 -19.19
C HIS A 2 -24.39 -15.87 -19.88
N LEU A 3 -24.93 -14.84 -19.26
CA LEU A 3 -24.89 -13.46 -19.76
C LEU A 3 -23.68 -12.65 -19.26
N ARG A 4 -22.91 -13.20 -18.33
CA ARG A 4 -21.80 -12.50 -17.73
C ARG A 4 -20.72 -12.17 -18.76
N GLY A 5 -20.46 -10.87 -18.95
CA GLY A 5 -19.49 -10.37 -19.93
C GLY A 5 -20.05 -10.10 -21.32
N ASN A 6 -21.32 -10.44 -21.56
CA ASN A 6 -21.98 -10.24 -22.86
C ASN A 6 -23.16 -9.27 -22.79
N ASP A 7 -23.48 -8.76 -21.62
CA ASP A 7 -24.67 -7.95 -21.38
C ASP A 7 -24.32 -6.62 -20.72
N ASP A 8 -25.18 -5.64 -20.91
CA ASP A 8 -25.06 -4.35 -20.24
C ASP A 8 -25.40 -4.48 -18.74
N PHE A 9 -24.89 -3.53 -17.94
CA PHE A 9 -25.27 -3.43 -16.55
C PHE A 9 -26.67 -2.84 -16.43
N HIS A 10 -27.50 -3.44 -15.59
CA HIS A 10 -28.81 -2.93 -15.25
C HIS A 10 -28.79 -2.27 -13.88
N GLU A 11 -29.29 -1.07 -13.79
CA GLU A 11 -29.46 -0.37 -12.53
C GLU A 11 -30.65 -1.01 -11.78
N VAL A 12 -30.42 -1.30 -10.49
CA VAL A 12 -31.45 -1.85 -9.59
C VAL A 12 -31.50 -1.05 -8.28
N PRO A 13 -32.64 -0.96 -7.60
CA PRO A 13 -32.74 -0.36 -6.27
C PRO A 13 -31.86 -1.09 -5.27
N TRP A 14 -31.44 -0.37 -4.22
CA TRP A 14 -30.61 -0.95 -3.16
C TRP A 14 -31.25 -2.16 -2.48
N ASP A 15 -32.54 -2.14 -2.23
CA ASP A 15 -33.26 -3.24 -1.58
C ASP A 15 -33.16 -4.53 -2.42
N GLU A 16 -33.35 -4.43 -3.73
CA GLU A 16 -33.20 -5.56 -4.65
C GLU A 16 -31.73 -6.05 -4.70
N ALA A 17 -30.78 -5.13 -4.77
CA ALA A 17 -29.35 -5.49 -4.79
C ALA A 17 -28.92 -6.22 -3.50
N LEU A 18 -29.39 -5.75 -2.35
CA LEU A 18 -29.14 -6.37 -1.05
C LEU A 18 -29.82 -7.74 -0.92
N GLU A 19 -31.05 -7.88 -1.43
CA GLU A 19 -31.76 -9.16 -1.43
C GLU A 19 -31.02 -10.19 -2.29
N ILE A 20 -30.62 -9.84 -3.52
CA ILE A 20 -29.85 -10.71 -4.41
C ILE A 20 -28.55 -11.14 -3.74
N ALA A 21 -27.79 -10.19 -3.19
CA ALA A 21 -26.51 -10.47 -2.54
C ALA A 21 -26.66 -11.37 -1.30
N SER A 22 -27.62 -11.08 -0.44
CA SER A 22 -27.86 -11.85 0.79
C SER A 22 -28.33 -13.27 0.51
N ASN A 23 -29.22 -13.45 -0.47
CA ASN A 23 -29.72 -14.75 -0.89
C ASN A 23 -28.59 -15.61 -1.47
N GLU A 24 -27.69 -15.02 -2.29
CA GLU A 24 -26.56 -15.76 -2.85
C GLU A 24 -25.52 -16.13 -1.79
N ILE A 25 -25.19 -15.23 -0.87
CA ILE A 25 -24.29 -15.52 0.26
C ILE A 25 -24.87 -16.65 1.12
N LYS A 26 -26.17 -16.56 1.45
CA LYS A 26 -26.86 -17.62 2.20
C LYS A 26 -26.82 -18.95 1.47
N ARG A 27 -27.14 -18.96 0.17
CA ARG A 27 -27.10 -20.16 -0.67
C ARG A 27 -25.71 -20.82 -0.68
N ILE A 28 -24.65 -20.03 -0.82
CA ILE A 28 -23.27 -20.54 -0.81
C ILE A 28 -22.90 -21.08 0.56
N LYS A 29 -23.22 -20.35 1.62
CA LYS A 29 -22.96 -20.75 2.99
C LYS A 29 -23.69 -22.07 3.35
N ASP A 30 -24.97 -22.17 3.03
CA ASP A 30 -25.78 -23.36 3.35
C ASP A 30 -25.31 -24.60 2.58
N LYS A 31 -24.85 -24.42 1.33
CA LYS A 31 -24.43 -25.52 0.47
C LYS A 31 -22.98 -25.95 0.68
N TYR A 32 -22.07 -25.02 0.93
CA TYR A 32 -20.63 -25.27 0.90
C TYR A 32 -19.89 -24.84 2.18
N GLY A 33 -20.58 -24.20 3.13
CA GLY A 33 -20.01 -23.67 4.35
C GLY A 33 -19.23 -22.35 4.16
N ASN A 34 -18.82 -21.76 5.27
CA ASN A 34 -18.08 -20.49 5.27
C ASN A 34 -16.66 -20.60 4.68
N SER A 35 -16.09 -21.80 4.60
CA SER A 35 -14.80 -22.04 3.94
C SER A 35 -14.81 -21.79 2.43
N SER A 36 -15.99 -21.71 1.83
CA SER A 36 -16.16 -21.34 0.41
C SER A 36 -16.28 -19.83 0.16
N ILE A 37 -16.32 -19.02 1.21
CA ILE A 37 -16.41 -17.57 1.13
C ILE A 37 -15.00 -17.00 1.32
N TYR A 38 -14.41 -16.47 0.25
CA TYR A 38 -13.17 -15.71 0.33
C TYR A 38 -13.47 -14.23 0.51
N GLY A 39 -12.78 -13.60 1.46
CA GLY A 39 -12.94 -12.18 1.72
C GLY A 39 -11.62 -11.46 1.94
N GLY A 40 -11.47 -10.32 1.26
CA GLY A 40 -10.29 -9.47 1.42
C GLY A 40 -10.56 -8.07 0.92
N SER A 41 -9.84 -7.12 1.47
CA SER A 41 -9.85 -5.73 1.05
C SER A 41 -8.47 -5.13 1.25
N TYR A 42 -8.11 -4.20 0.39
CA TYR A 42 -6.80 -3.58 0.37
C TYR A 42 -6.96 -2.05 0.39
N GLY A 43 -7.31 -1.51 1.54
CA GLY A 43 -7.63 -0.09 1.70
C GLY A 43 -6.58 0.67 2.51
N TRP A 44 -5.36 0.80 2.01
CA TRP A 44 -4.26 1.50 2.70
C TRP A 44 -4.58 2.96 3.03
N SER A 45 -5.29 3.65 2.13
CA SER A 45 -5.68 5.05 2.29
C SER A 45 -6.97 5.23 3.09
N SER A 46 -7.56 4.15 3.60
CA SER A 46 -8.79 4.24 4.38
C SER A 46 -8.54 4.94 5.72
N ALA A 47 -9.37 5.92 6.03
CA ALA A 47 -9.26 6.74 7.24
C ALA A 47 -10.37 6.44 8.24
N GLY A 48 -10.00 6.32 9.55
CA GLY A 48 -10.94 6.15 10.64
C GLY A 48 -11.66 4.80 10.64
N LYS A 49 -12.58 4.63 11.59
CA LYS A 49 -13.27 3.35 11.78
C LYS A 49 -14.33 3.07 10.73
N PHE A 50 -15.05 4.09 10.26
CA PHE A 50 -16.18 3.93 9.34
C PHE A 50 -15.74 3.82 7.88
N HIS A 51 -14.61 4.39 7.52
CA HIS A 51 -14.07 4.37 6.17
C HIS A 51 -12.90 3.40 6.01
N HIS A 52 -12.62 2.56 7.01
CA HIS A 52 -11.59 1.53 6.93
C HIS A 52 -12.17 0.27 6.28
N ALA A 53 -11.99 0.13 4.97
CA ALA A 53 -12.59 -0.91 4.16
C ALA A 53 -12.34 -2.33 4.68
N GLN A 54 -11.11 -2.64 5.08
CA GLN A 54 -10.76 -3.95 5.64
C GLN A 54 -11.57 -4.28 6.90
N THR A 55 -11.63 -3.35 7.84
CA THR A 55 -12.34 -3.57 9.12
C THR A 55 -13.84 -3.76 8.89
N GLN A 56 -14.45 -2.98 8.01
CA GLN A 56 -15.87 -3.10 7.72
C GLN A 56 -16.20 -4.43 7.04
N LEU A 57 -15.40 -4.83 6.04
CA LEU A 57 -15.57 -6.10 5.37
C LEU A 57 -15.38 -7.29 6.34
N GLN A 58 -14.31 -7.26 7.14
CA GLN A 58 -14.04 -8.32 8.13
C GLN A 58 -15.15 -8.42 9.18
N ARG A 59 -15.65 -7.28 9.65
CA ARG A 59 -16.78 -7.25 10.58
C ARG A 59 -18.02 -7.92 9.98
N PHE A 60 -18.37 -7.57 8.75
CA PHE A 60 -19.49 -8.19 8.05
C PHE A 60 -19.29 -9.70 7.88
N LEU A 61 -18.15 -10.12 7.35
CA LEU A 61 -17.88 -11.54 7.10
C LEU A 61 -17.82 -12.38 8.38
N ASN A 62 -17.32 -11.82 9.49
CA ASN A 62 -17.36 -12.47 10.79
C ASN A 62 -18.79 -12.58 11.34
N SER A 63 -19.65 -11.58 11.10
CA SER A 63 -21.04 -11.61 11.57
C SER A 63 -21.88 -12.71 10.88
N ILE A 64 -21.48 -13.14 9.68
CA ILE A 64 -22.13 -14.24 8.96
C ILE A 64 -21.49 -15.62 9.22
N GLY A 65 -20.52 -15.71 10.12
CA GLY A 65 -19.91 -16.98 10.55
C GLY A 65 -18.48 -17.20 10.09
N GLY A 66 -17.82 -16.20 9.55
CA GLY A 66 -16.43 -16.26 9.13
C GLY A 66 -16.21 -16.45 7.64
N TYR A 67 -14.95 -16.46 7.23
CA TYR A 67 -14.51 -16.48 5.84
C TYR A 67 -13.06 -16.95 5.74
N VAL A 68 -12.61 -17.23 4.51
CA VAL A 68 -11.19 -17.49 4.21
C VAL A 68 -10.54 -16.16 3.78
N GLY A 69 -9.49 -15.78 4.49
CA GLY A 69 -8.71 -14.58 4.19
C GLY A 69 -7.41 -14.89 3.44
N ALA A 70 -6.73 -13.83 2.98
CA ALA A 70 -5.40 -13.93 2.44
C ALA A 70 -4.35 -13.92 3.56
N PHE A 71 -3.28 -14.66 3.37
CA PHE A 71 -2.09 -14.61 4.22
C PHE A 71 -0.96 -13.88 3.47
N GLY A 72 -0.23 -13.01 4.20
CA GLY A 72 0.87 -12.23 3.62
C GLY A 72 0.43 -10.94 2.93
N SER A 73 1.36 -10.34 2.23
CA SER A 73 1.16 -9.10 1.49
C SER A 73 1.90 -9.13 0.15
N TYR A 74 1.24 -8.79 -0.92
CA TYR A 74 1.89 -8.67 -2.24
C TYR A 74 2.95 -7.55 -2.26
N SER A 75 2.78 -6.51 -1.46
CA SER A 75 3.68 -5.35 -1.47
C SER A 75 5.03 -5.64 -0.83
N THR A 76 5.09 -6.50 0.18
CA THR A 76 6.27 -6.67 1.03
C THR A 76 6.61 -8.12 1.37
N ALA A 77 5.95 -9.11 0.77
CA ALA A 77 6.13 -10.51 1.13
C ALA A 77 7.58 -10.98 0.99
N ALA A 78 8.26 -10.61 -0.10
CA ALA A 78 9.67 -10.96 -0.31
C ALA A 78 10.56 -10.34 0.79
N ALA A 79 10.36 -9.06 1.11
CA ALA A 79 11.11 -8.40 2.17
C ALA A 79 10.83 -9.03 3.55
N GLN A 80 9.59 -9.42 3.83
CA GLN A 80 9.24 -10.11 5.08
C GLN A 80 9.98 -11.45 5.23
N VAL A 81 10.25 -12.14 4.14
CA VAL A 81 10.99 -13.40 4.15
C VAL A 81 12.51 -13.16 4.23
N ILE A 82 13.05 -12.22 3.47
CA ILE A 82 14.50 -12.03 3.30
C ILE A 82 15.12 -11.22 4.45
N ILE A 83 14.48 -10.16 4.89
CA ILE A 83 15.04 -9.22 5.89
C ILE A 83 15.46 -9.92 7.19
N PRO A 84 14.71 -10.88 7.75
CA PRO A 84 15.15 -11.60 8.95
C PRO A 84 16.49 -12.32 8.78
N HIS A 85 16.77 -12.84 7.59
CA HIS A 85 18.02 -13.55 7.31
C HIS A 85 19.22 -12.61 7.06
N VAL A 86 18.96 -11.42 6.55
CA VAL A 86 20.02 -10.43 6.22
C VAL A 86 20.34 -9.54 7.42
N LEU A 87 19.32 -9.05 8.13
CA LEU A 87 19.47 -8.07 9.19
C LEU A 87 19.21 -8.65 10.60
N GLY A 88 18.79 -9.92 10.71
CA GLY A 88 18.48 -10.54 12.00
C GLY A 88 17.27 -9.97 12.72
N MET A 89 16.41 -9.21 12.03
CA MET A 89 15.21 -8.62 12.60
C MET A 89 14.01 -8.79 11.67
N ASN A 90 12.83 -8.74 12.25
CA ASN A 90 11.59 -8.84 11.50
C ASN A 90 11.36 -7.55 10.69
N PHE A 91 10.80 -7.67 9.47
CA PHE A 91 10.54 -6.56 8.58
C PHE A 91 9.66 -5.46 9.20
N LEU A 92 8.64 -5.83 9.99
CA LEU A 92 7.79 -4.85 10.65
C LEU A 92 8.54 -4.09 11.76
N GLN A 93 9.44 -4.75 12.49
CA GLN A 93 10.32 -4.09 13.44
C GLN A 93 11.22 -3.09 12.73
N LEU A 94 11.78 -3.46 11.57
CA LEU A 94 12.61 -2.56 10.79
C LEU A 94 11.85 -1.28 10.42
N ILE A 95 10.67 -1.39 9.84
CA ILE A 95 9.92 -0.23 9.33
C ILE A 95 9.27 0.63 10.44
N PHE A 96 8.99 0.07 11.62
CA PHE A 96 8.33 0.83 12.69
C PHE A 96 9.26 1.29 13.80
N ASN A 97 10.38 0.60 14.04
CA ASN A 97 11.20 0.86 15.22
C ASN A 97 12.66 1.23 14.91
N PHE A 98 13.20 0.83 13.76
CA PHE A 98 14.64 0.95 13.47
C PHE A 98 14.97 1.79 12.25
N GLN A 99 14.04 2.60 11.77
CA GLN A 99 14.33 3.54 10.69
C GLN A 99 15.05 4.78 11.22
N ASN A 100 15.97 5.31 10.41
CA ASN A 100 16.54 6.61 10.66
C ASN A 100 15.47 7.69 10.54
N THR A 101 15.45 8.61 11.50
CA THR A 101 14.53 9.74 11.46
C THR A 101 15.03 10.84 10.51
N TRP A 102 14.15 11.67 10.01
CA TRP A 102 14.50 12.80 9.16
C TRP A 102 15.57 13.73 9.77
N PRO A 103 15.51 14.11 11.07
CA PRO A 103 16.59 14.86 11.72
C PRO A 103 17.93 14.15 11.67
N THR A 104 17.97 12.85 11.98
CA THR A 104 19.21 12.06 11.95
C THR A 104 19.82 12.02 10.55
N ILE A 105 18.98 11.86 9.51
CA ILE A 105 19.43 11.91 8.11
C ILE A 105 20.01 13.29 7.79
N GLN A 106 19.33 14.37 8.17
CA GLN A 106 19.80 15.74 7.92
C GLN A 106 21.15 16.03 8.58
N GLU A 107 21.38 15.53 9.78
CA GLU A 107 22.60 15.81 10.54
C GLU A 107 23.81 14.99 10.07
N ASN A 108 23.59 13.77 9.61
CA ASN A 108 24.66 12.81 9.40
C ASN A 108 24.86 12.39 7.93
N THR A 109 24.06 12.91 6.98
CA THR A 109 24.10 12.48 5.59
C THR A 109 24.65 13.57 4.68
N LYS A 110 25.48 13.19 3.71
CA LYS A 110 25.99 14.09 2.66
C LYS A 110 25.37 13.79 1.29
N ASN A 111 25.01 12.55 1.04
CA ASN A 111 24.43 12.11 -0.22
C ASN A 111 23.23 11.23 0.05
N ILE A 112 22.14 11.46 -0.67
CA ILE A 112 20.93 10.63 -0.65
C ILE A 112 20.68 10.11 -2.05
N LEU A 113 20.75 8.80 -2.23
CA LEU A 113 20.38 8.10 -3.46
C LEU A 113 18.93 7.59 -3.33
N MET A 114 18.06 8.01 -4.23
CA MET A 114 16.64 7.67 -4.21
C MET A 114 16.30 6.78 -5.39
N PHE A 115 16.31 5.47 -5.17
CA PHE A 115 15.92 4.49 -6.19
C PHE A 115 14.41 4.37 -6.30
N GLY A 116 13.87 4.45 -7.51
CA GLY A 116 12.44 4.39 -7.79
C GLY A 116 11.73 5.74 -7.68
N GLY A 117 12.42 6.76 -7.16
CA GLY A 117 11.88 8.11 -7.00
C GLY A 117 11.08 8.33 -5.72
N ILE A 118 10.80 9.60 -5.44
CA ILE A 118 9.94 10.01 -4.33
C ILE A 118 8.91 11.00 -4.88
N ASN A 119 7.85 10.49 -5.48
CA ASN A 119 6.78 11.31 -5.98
C ASN A 119 6.08 12.04 -4.80
N PRO A 120 5.98 13.37 -4.84
CA PRO A 120 5.35 14.14 -3.76
C PRO A 120 3.91 13.72 -3.44
N ASN A 121 3.18 13.22 -4.43
CA ASN A 121 1.81 12.75 -4.22
C ASN A 121 1.73 11.46 -3.39
N ASN A 122 2.74 10.59 -3.47
CA ASN A 122 2.76 9.33 -2.72
C ASN A 122 2.91 9.55 -1.21
N SER A 123 3.45 10.70 -0.81
CA SER A 123 3.64 11.04 0.60
C SER A 123 2.43 11.68 1.27
N LYS A 124 1.36 11.93 0.54
CA LYS A 124 0.15 12.57 1.07
C LYS A 124 -0.76 11.62 1.82
N VAL A 125 -0.60 10.33 1.61
CA VAL A 125 -1.35 9.26 2.27
C VAL A 125 -0.40 8.21 2.81
N SER A 126 -0.80 7.55 3.88
CA SER A 126 -0.09 6.41 4.45
C SER A 126 -1.07 5.34 4.89
N MET A 127 -0.56 4.25 5.41
CA MET A 127 -1.38 3.24 6.06
C MET A 127 -2.20 3.86 7.19
N GLY A 128 -3.52 3.76 7.10
CA GLY A 128 -4.45 4.34 8.07
C GLY A 128 -4.94 5.75 7.74
N GLY A 129 -4.61 6.30 6.56
CA GLY A 129 -5.18 7.55 6.08
C GLY A 129 -4.17 8.65 5.70
N SER A 130 -4.38 9.86 6.18
CA SER A 130 -3.52 11.01 5.86
C SER A 130 -2.20 10.99 6.61
N THR A 131 -1.19 11.66 6.03
CA THR A 131 0.10 11.90 6.66
C THR A 131 0.22 13.36 7.12
N ARG A 132 1.36 13.71 7.73
CA ARG A 132 1.68 15.09 8.12
C ARG A 132 2.09 15.98 6.94
N HIS A 133 2.23 15.44 5.72
CA HIS A 133 2.65 16.15 4.50
C HIS A 133 3.99 16.90 4.66
N GLU A 134 4.95 16.33 5.38
CA GLU A 134 6.21 16.98 5.75
C GLU A 134 7.34 16.76 4.74
N ASN A 135 7.17 15.88 3.74
CA ASN A 135 8.26 15.50 2.84
C ASN A 135 8.89 16.67 2.12
N ASP A 136 8.08 17.56 1.52
CA ASP A 136 8.60 18.72 0.80
C ASP A 136 9.41 19.65 1.71
N ALA A 137 8.97 19.82 2.96
CA ALA A 137 9.68 20.60 3.95
C ALA A 137 11.05 19.97 4.33
N TRP A 138 11.11 18.64 4.40
CA TRP A 138 12.37 17.93 4.67
C TRP A 138 13.33 17.99 3.48
N PHE A 139 12.84 17.82 2.25
CA PHE A 139 13.70 17.97 1.07
C PHE A 139 14.24 19.39 0.90
N LYS A 140 13.45 20.41 1.25
CA LYS A 140 13.94 21.79 1.33
C LYS A 140 15.07 21.92 2.35
N LYS A 141 14.90 21.39 3.58
CA LYS A 141 15.95 21.41 4.61
C LYS A 141 17.23 20.68 4.17
N PHE A 142 17.09 19.59 3.42
CA PHE A 142 18.26 18.87 2.88
C PHE A 142 19.02 19.73 1.87
N ASN A 143 18.30 20.42 0.97
CA ASN A 143 18.92 21.37 0.04
C ASN A 143 19.59 22.55 0.77
N ASP A 144 18.96 23.11 1.79
CA ASP A 144 19.53 24.20 2.61
C ASP A 144 20.82 23.78 3.33
N LYS A 145 20.97 22.49 3.63
CA LYS A 145 22.18 21.88 4.21
C LYS A 145 23.20 21.40 3.17
N ASN A 146 22.95 21.65 1.87
CA ASN A 146 23.79 21.18 0.77
C ASN A 146 23.96 19.64 0.74
N ILE A 147 22.95 18.89 1.17
CA ILE A 147 22.92 17.43 0.99
C ILE A 147 22.66 17.15 -0.49
N ASN A 148 23.54 16.37 -1.10
CA ASN A 148 23.40 16.01 -2.50
C ASN A 148 22.27 14.98 -2.69
N LEU A 149 21.21 15.36 -3.42
CA LEU A 149 20.05 14.53 -3.69
C LEU A 149 20.13 14.00 -5.11
N ILE A 150 20.18 12.69 -5.27
CA ILE A 150 20.22 12.00 -6.57
C ILE A 150 19.02 11.09 -6.70
N ASN A 151 18.12 11.45 -7.60
CA ASN A 151 16.93 10.66 -7.88
C ASN A 151 17.15 9.77 -9.10
N ILE A 152 17.06 8.47 -8.90
CA ILE A 152 17.29 7.42 -9.89
C ILE A 152 15.94 6.78 -10.20
N SER A 153 15.28 7.24 -11.26
CA SER A 153 13.92 6.80 -11.58
C SER A 153 13.63 6.90 -13.07
N PRO A 154 12.65 6.13 -13.57
CA PRO A 154 12.24 6.22 -14.98
C PRO A 154 11.58 7.58 -15.34
N GLN A 155 11.04 8.29 -14.36
CA GLN A 155 10.27 9.50 -14.58
C GLN A 155 10.82 10.68 -13.77
N LYS A 156 11.06 11.80 -14.45
CA LYS A 156 11.55 13.04 -13.81
C LYS A 156 10.55 13.62 -12.80
N VAL A 157 9.26 13.38 -12.99
CA VAL A 157 8.21 13.86 -12.07
C VAL A 157 8.31 13.25 -10.67
N ASP A 158 9.00 12.12 -10.53
CA ASP A 158 9.24 11.45 -9.25
C ASP A 158 10.46 12.02 -8.50
N ALA A 159 11.12 13.03 -9.07
CA ALA A 159 12.29 13.66 -8.46
C ALA A 159 11.86 14.82 -7.56
N PRO A 160 12.24 14.83 -6.27
CA PRO A 160 12.02 15.98 -5.39
C PRO A 160 12.70 17.23 -5.90
N SER A 161 12.15 18.39 -5.58
CA SER A 161 12.75 19.68 -5.94
C SER A 161 14.19 19.78 -5.41
N GLY A 162 15.08 20.27 -6.28
CA GLY A 162 16.51 20.43 -5.96
C GLY A 162 17.35 19.16 -6.07
N SER A 163 16.76 18.02 -6.48
CA SER A 163 17.53 16.80 -6.75
C SER A 163 18.03 16.74 -8.20
N SER A 164 19.19 16.11 -8.39
CA SER A 164 19.64 15.64 -9.71
C SER A 164 18.82 14.42 -10.12
N TRP A 165 18.37 14.36 -11.37
CA TRP A 165 17.64 13.21 -11.87
C TRP A 165 18.51 12.38 -12.83
N LEU A 166 18.62 11.10 -12.52
CA LEU A 166 19.28 10.10 -13.35
C LEU A 166 18.23 9.14 -13.91
N PRO A 167 17.91 9.21 -15.20
CA PRO A 167 16.93 8.31 -15.81
C PRO A 167 17.46 6.89 -15.89
N ILE A 168 16.58 5.91 -15.56
CA ILE A 168 16.85 4.48 -15.74
C ILE A 168 15.70 3.79 -16.48
N ILE A 169 16.00 2.68 -17.13
CA ILE A 169 15.00 1.81 -17.73
C ILE A 169 14.30 1.03 -16.58
N PRO A 170 12.97 0.96 -16.55
CA PRO A 170 12.26 0.17 -15.54
C PRO A 170 12.79 -1.27 -15.45
N GLY A 171 13.08 -1.74 -14.22
CA GLY A 171 13.61 -3.07 -13.97
C GLY A 171 15.12 -3.22 -14.15
N SER A 172 15.87 -2.13 -14.41
CA SER A 172 17.33 -2.18 -14.55
C SER A 172 18.10 -1.81 -13.27
N ASP A 173 17.42 -1.59 -12.16
CA ASP A 173 18.00 -1.13 -10.90
C ASP A 173 19.10 -2.06 -10.41
N THR A 174 18.87 -3.37 -10.45
CA THR A 174 19.85 -4.38 -10.02
C THR A 174 21.13 -4.36 -10.86
N ALA A 175 21.01 -4.06 -12.15
CA ALA A 175 22.18 -3.96 -13.04
C ALA A 175 22.94 -2.64 -12.82
N PHE A 176 22.27 -1.62 -12.29
CA PHE A 176 22.85 -0.32 -11.96
C PHE A 176 23.59 -0.34 -10.62
N MET A 177 23.09 -1.11 -9.63
CA MET A 177 23.69 -1.28 -8.31
C MET A 177 24.90 -2.21 -8.33
#